data_3523169c693499c6d6f0a9bdc3615780
#
_entry.id   3523169c693499c6d6f0a9bdc3615780
#
_cell.length_a   1.000
_cell.length_b   1.000
_cell.length_c   1.000
_cell.angle_alpha   90.00
_cell.angle_beta   90.00
_cell.angle_gamma   90.00
#
_symmetry.space_group_name_H-M   'P 1'
#
loop_
_entity.id
_entity.type
_entity.pdbx_description
1 polymer ?
#
loop_
_entity_poly.entity_id
_entity_poly.type
_entity_poly.pdbx_seq_one_letter_code
_entity_poly.pdbx_strand_id
1 'polypeptide(L)'
;MGESLVLGSAFLWALATVLAKPMIGRIRPVTIVAMHAWVAVIVGLVLLIALGRLGELTTIAPSQVLLLGLSGTFVIVGDIFLVRSFTHLDPGKAFTVASGLFVLFTLLAGWLFIGDPVTQVTVAGAVAILFGVYMTRGGAHDGPTTAVPGSTLAATPTVLLAGLMWAAGLIGFDLALDNVDPIAGSTIGYLFPAIAYIVWATRQHGFEIMNLDATNAKLLAASATFGGLALVGYTLGIKYAHAGIVAMLESTAPIFAILLAVAFFKERLTARTGTGVGFCALGIASLVI
;
A
#
# COMPACT_ATOMS: atom_id res chain seq x y z
N MET A 1 -15.39 -1.00 12.18
CA MET A 1 -15.61 -0.22 10.94
C MET A 1 -14.29 0.14 10.27
N GLY A 2 -13.30 0.66 11.00
CA GLY A 2 -11.97 0.97 10.45
C GLY A 2 -11.29 -0.26 9.84
N GLU A 3 -11.30 -1.38 10.53
CA GLU A 3 -10.71 -2.65 10.11
C GLU A 3 -11.29 -3.16 8.79
N SER A 4 -12.61 -3.03 8.61
CA SER A 4 -13.27 -3.43 7.36
C SER A 4 -12.87 -2.54 6.18
N LEU A 5 -12.66 -1.24 6.42
CA LEU A 5 -12.16 -0.30 5.42
C LEU A 5 -10.73 -0.65 5.01
N VAL A 6 -9.87 -0.98 5.99
CA VAL A 6 -8.48 -1.38 5.73
C VAL A 6 -8.41 -2.70 4.97
N LEU A 7 -9.20 -3.71 5.34
CA LEU A 7 -9.27 -4.97 4.59
C LEU A 7 -9.77 -4.76 3.15
N GLY A 8 -10.76 -3.88 2.97
CA GLY A 8 -11.22 -3.47 1.65
C GLY A 8 -10.11 -2.77 0.84
N SER A 9 -9.34 -1.89 1.48
CA SER A 9 -8.16 -1.25 0.90
C SER A 9 -7.12 -2.29 0.47
N ALA A 10 -6.74 -3.22 1.36
CA ALA A 10 -5.79 -4.28 1.05
C ALA A 10 -6.22 -5.16 -0.13
N PHE A 11 -7.52 -5.47 -0.24
CA PHE A 11 -8.08 -6.19 -1.39
C PHE A 11 -7.99 -5.37 -2.68
N LEU A 12 -8.38 -4.09 -2.66
CA LEU A 12 -8.30 -3.19 -3.82
C LEU A 12 -6.85 -2.97 -4.25
N TRP A 13 -5.92 -2.85 -3.29
CA TRP A 13 -4.49 -2.76 -3.56
C TRP A 13 -3.94 -4.02 -4.23
N ALA A 14 -4.36 -5.20 -3.76
CA ALA A 14 -4.02 -6.46 -4.40
C ALA A 14 -4.52 -6.52 -5.85
N LEU A 15 -5.75 -6.09 -6.11
CA LEU A 15 -6.32 -6.04 -7.45
C LEU A 15 -5.55 -5.06 -8.35
N ALA A 16 -5.22 -3.86 -7.84
CA ALA A 16 -4.39 -2.89 -8.54
C ALA A 16 -3.01 -3.47 -8.92
N THR A 17 -2.39 -4.19 -7.99
CA THR A 17 -1.08 -4.83 -8.20
C THR A 17 -1.14 -5.94 -9.24
N VAL A 18 -2.18 -6.78 -9.22
CA VAL A 18 -2.38 -7.84 -10.21
C VAL A 18 -2.58 -7.25 -11.62
N LEU A 19 -3.34 -6.15 -11.73
CA LEU A 19 -3.52 -5.43 -12.99
C LEU A 19 -2.26 -4.69 -13.46
N ALA A 20 -1.40 -4.26 -12.54
CA ALA A 20 -0.12 -3.63 -12.87
C ALA A 20 0.93 -4.61 -13.36
N LYS A 21 0.83 -5.91 -13.02
CA LYS A 21 1.83 -6.94 -13.35
C LYS A 21 2.25 -6.95 -14.83
N PRO A 22 1.35 -6.90 -15.84
CA PRO A 22 1.73 -6.90 -17.24
C PRO A 22 2.50 -5.64 -17.70
N MET A 23 2.42 -4.56 -16.91
CA MET A 23 3.04 -3.27 -17.23
C MET A 23 4.47 -3.14 -16.64
N ILE A 24 4.86 -4.06 -15.73
CA ILE A 24 6.20 -4.05 -15.12
C ILE A 24 7.25 -4.23 -16.22
N GLY A 25 8.26 -3.34 -16.25
CA GLY A 25 9.29 -3.29 -17.27
C GLY A 25 8.90 -2.55 -18.56
N ARG A 26 7.61 -2.20 -18.75
CA ARG A 26 7.11 -1.40 -19.89
C ARG A 26 6.79 0.03 -19.48
N ILE A 27 6.30 0.21 -18.26
CA ILE A 27 5.96 1.51 -17.66
C ILE A 27 6.80 1.67 -16.40
N ARG A 28 7.30 2.87 -16.16
CA ARG A 28 8.09 3.16 -14.96
C ARG A 28 7.25 3.01 -13.71
N PRO A 29 7.78 2.38 -12.65
CA PRO A 29 7.07 2.23 -11.38
C PRO A 29 6.52 3.54 -10.83
N VAL A 30 7.30 4.60 -10.93
CA VAL A 30 6.91 5.95 -10.51
C VAL A 30 5.64 6.43 -11.24
N THR A 31 5.48 6.12 -12.52
CA THR A 31 4.28 6.48 -13.30
C THR A 31 3.05 5.71 -12.80
N ILE A 32 3.18 4.40 -12.57
CA ILE A 32 2.07 3.57 -12.09
C ILE A 32 1.59 4.07 -10.73
N VAL A 33 2.51 4.26 -9.78
CA VAL A 33 2.18 4.67 -8.40
C VAL A 33 1.66 6.12 -8.35
N ALA A 34 2.20 7.01 -9.17
CA ALA A 34 1.68 8.38 -9.26
C ALA A 34 0.24 8.43 -9.81
N MET A 35 -0.12 7.52 -10.72
CA MET A 35 -1.51 7.45 -11.20
C MET A 35 -2.46 6.98 -10.10
N HIS A 36 -2.03 6.10 -9.17
CA HIS A 36 -2.82 5.77 -7.99
C HIS A 36 -3.08 7.03 -7.14
N ALA A 37 -2.05 7.84 -6.89
CA ALA A 37 -2.18 9.10 -6.13
C ALA A 37 -3.13 10.09 -6.83
N TRP A 38 -3.03 10.26 -8.15
CA TRP A 38 -3.94 11.12 -8.92
C TRP A 38 -5.39 10.65 -8.82
N VAL A 39 -5.65 9.36 -8.95
CA VAL A 39 -7.00 8.82 -8.81
C VAL A 39 -7.50 8.99 -7.37
N ALA A 40 -6.65 8.80 -6.36
CA ALA A 40 -7.04 9.06 -4.97
C ALA A 40 -7.51 10.51 -4.76
N VAL A 41 -6.79 11.49 -5.33
CA VAL A 41 -7.19 12.90 -5.30
C VAL A 41 -8.53 13.12 -6.02
N ILE A 42 -8.70 12.56 -7.22
CA ILE A 42 -9.94 12.72 -7.99
C ILE A 42 -11.11 12.09 -7.24
N VAL A 43 -10.96 10.87 -6.72
CA VAL A 43 -11.99 10.17 -5.94
C VAL A 43 -12.34 10.97 -4.68
N GLY A 44 -11.33 11.45 -3.95
CA GLY A 44 -11.53 12.28 -2.77
C GLY A 44 -12.31 13.56 -3.08
N LEU A 45 -11.94 14.28 -4.14
CA LEU A 45 -12.68 15.48 -4.58
C LEU A 45 -14.12 15.16 -4.99
N VAL A 46 -14.34 14.09 -5.74
CA VAL A 46 -15.69 13.66 -6.14
C VAL A 46 -16.54 13.34 -4.91
N LEU A 47 -15.98 12.63 -3.93
CA LEU A 47 -16.68 12.31 -2.69
C LEU A 47 -16.99 13.57 -1.87
N LEU A 48 -16.03 14.49 -1.73
CA LEU A 48 -16.25 15.75 -1.01
C LEU A 48 -17.36 16.60 -1.66
N ILE A 49 -17.38 16.66 -3.00
CA ILE A 49 -18.45 17.36 -3.74
C ILE A 49 -19.79 16.65 -3.53
N ALA A 50 -19.85 15.34 -3.70
CA ALA A 50 -21.09 14.56 -3.59
C ALA A 50 -21.69 14.62 -2.18
N LEU A 51 -20.84 14.71 -1.15
CA LEU A 51 -21.25 14.80 0.25
C LEU A 51 -21.48 16.26 0.72
N GLY A 52 -21.25 17.27 -0.12
CA GLY A 52 -21.35 18.68 0.25
C GLY A 52 -20.27 19.13 1.25
N ARG A 53 -19.13 18.43 1.30
CA ARG A 53 -18.04 18.64 2.28
C ARG A 53 -16.80 19.32 1.69
N LEU A 54 -16.90 19.95 0.53
CA LEU A 54 -15.76 20.60 -0.12
C LEU A 54 -15.10 21.66 0.79
N GLY A 55 -15.91 22.33 1.64
CA GLY A 55 -15.43 23.29 2.63
C GLY A 55 -14.41 22.73 3.63
N GLU A 56 -14.41 21.42 3.90
CA GLU A 56 -13.46 20.77 4.81
C GLU A 56 -12.00 20.96 4.37
N LEU A 57 -11.74 21.11 3.06
CA LEU A 57 -10.40 21.39 2.55
C LEU A 57 -9.84 22.73 3.03
N THR A 58 -10.70 23.71 3.32
CA THR A 58 -10.29 25.05 3.73
C THR A 58 -10.16 25.21 5.25
N THR A 59 -10.63 24.22 6.02
CA THR A 59 -10.57 24.24 7.49
C THR A 59 -9.31 23.60 8.04
N ILE A 60 -8.55 22.85 7.18
CA ILE A 60 -7.33 22.15 7.59
C ILE A 60 -6.22 23.15 7.90
N ALA A 61 -5.63 23.07 9.09
CA ALA A 61 -4.54 23.93 9.48
C ALA A 61 -3.29 23.72 8.60
N PRO A 62 -2.48 24.76 8.30
CA PRO A 62 -1.30 24.63 7.44
C PRO A 62 -0.31 23.57 7.90
N SER A 63 -0.13 23.36 9.20
CA SER A 63 0.72 22.31 9.77
C SER A 63 0.18 20.90 9.46
N GLN A 64 -1.14 20.72 9.52
CA GLN A 64 -1.78 19.46 9.15
C GLN A 64 -1.70 19.21 7.64
N VAL A 65 -1.88 20.24 6.80
CA VAL A 65 -1.68 20.15 5.34
C VAL A 65 -0.28 19.64 5.02
N LEU A 66 0.74 20.21 5.67
CA LEU A 66 2.13 19.78 5.48
C LEU A 66 2.34 18.33 5.94
N LEU A 67 1.83 17.97 7.12
CA LEU A 67 1.99 16.62 7.67
C LEU A 67 1.26 15.59 6.80
N LEU A 68 0.03 15.87 6.36
CA LEU A 68 -0.71 15.01 5.42
C LEU A 68 0.04 14.82 4.11
N GLY A 69 0.54 15.91 3.52
CA GLY A 69 1.30 15.86 2.27
C GLY A 69 2.61 15.07 2.39
N LEU A 70 3.33 15.22 3.50
CA LEU A 70 4.53 14.42 3.80
C LEU A 70 4.16 12.95 3.99
N SER A 71 3.07 12.65 4.69
CA SER A 71 2.59 11.30 4.94
C SER A 71 2.24 10.57 3.64
N GLY A 72 1.45 11.19 2.78
CA GLY A 72 1.13 10.64 1.44
C GLY A 72 2.39 10.47 0.58
N THR A 73 3.34 11.41 0.66
CA THR A 73 4.62 11.31 -0.05
C THR A 73 5.45 10.12 0.47
N PHE A 74 5.50 9.89 1.78
CA PHE A 74 6.21 8.73 2.34
C PHE A 74 5.59 7.41 1.88
N VAL A 75 4.26 7.28 1.87
CA VAL A 75 3.59 6.08 1.33
C VAL A 75 4.02 5.82 -0.11
N ILE A 76 3.92 6.81 -0.99
CA ILE A 76 4.27 6.69 -2.42
C ILE A 76 5.76 6.41 -2.63
N VAL A 77 6.64 7.03 -1.84
CA VAL A 77 8.09 6.76 -1.88
C VAL A 77 8.40 5.33 -1.42
N GLY A 78 7.68 4.83 -0.41
CA GLY A 78 7.77 3.44 0.03
C GLY A 78 7.44 2.46 -1.09
N ASP A 79 6.37 2.71 -1.84
CA ASP A 79 5.98 1.90 -3.00
C ASP A 79 7.04 1.91 -4.11
N ILE A 80 7.66 3.06 -4.37
CA ILE A 80 8.76 3.15 -5.33
C ILE A 80 9.96 2.31 -4.88
N PHE A 81 10.32 2.35 -3.60
CA PHE A 81 11.40 1.53 -3.06
C PHE A 81 11.08 0.03 -3.12
N LEU A 82 9.84 -0.35 -2.82
CA LEU A 82 9.41 -1.74 -2.96
C LEU A 82 9.58 -2.23 -4.41
N VAL A 83 9.04 -1.49 -5.39
CA VAL A 83 9.13 -1.90 -6.80
C VAL A 83 10.58 -1.94 -7.29
N ARG A 84 11.42 -1.01 -6.83
CA ARG A 84 12.87 -1.05 -7.10
C ARG A 84 13.53 -2.30 -6.54
N SER A 85 13.08 -2.82 -5.41
CA SER A 85 13.64 -4.04 -4.84
C SER A 85 13.43 -5.28 -5.72
N PHE A 86 12.42 -5.27 -6.60
CA PHE A 86 12.13 -6.37 -7.52
C PHE A 86 13.20 -6.60 -8.59
N THR A 87 14.10 -5.64 -8.79
CA THR A 87 15.27 -5.84 -9.66
C THR A 87 16.33 -6.77 -9.05
N HIS A 88 16.27 -6.99 -7.73
CA HIS A 88 17.26 -7.76 -6.97
C HIS A 88 16.66 -8.92 -6.19
N LEU A 89 15.39 -8.85 -5.86
CA LEU A 89 14.66 -9.86 -5.11
C LEU A 89 13.43 -10.33 -5.87
N ASP A 90 13.06 -11.58 -5.65
CA ASP A 90 11.73 -12.05 -6.05
C ASP A 90 10.65 -11.16 -5.41
N PRO A 91 9.65 -10.70 -6.20
CA PRO A 91 8.62 -9.78 -5.70
C PRO A 91 7.90 -10.28 -4.44
N GLY A 92 7.60 -11.57 -4.34
CA GLY A 92 6.96 -12.15 -3.17
C GLY A 92 7.85 -12.09 -1.93
N LYS A 93 9.18 -12.32 -2.08
CA LYS A 93 10.14 -12.17 -0.98
C LYS A 93 10.28 -10.72 -0.55
N ALA A 94 10.45 -9.81 -1.50
CA ALA A 94 10.60 -8.39 -1.23
C ALA A 94 9.38 -7.84 -0.49
N PHE A 95 8.18 -8.14 -0.99
CA PHE A 95 6.94 -7.68 -0.38
C PHE A 95 6.75 -8.24 1.03
N THR A 96 7.05 -9.53 1.25
CA THR A 96 6.94 -10.14 2.60
C THR A 96 7.87 -9.47 3.61
N VAL A 97 9.13 -9.20 3.22
CA VAL A 97 10.08 -8.55 4.12
C VAL A 97 9.66 -7.10 4.37
N ALA A 98 9.26 -6.36 3.34
CA ALA A 98 8.77 -4.99 3.48
C ALA A 98 7.54 -4.90 4.40
N SER A 99 6.56 -5.80 4.23
CA SER A 99 5.37 -5.87 5.08
C SER A 99 5.71 -6.19 6.53
N GLY A 100 6.65 -7.12 6.77
CA GLY A 100 7.12 -7.43 8.12
C GLY A 100 7.78 -6.23 8.79
N LEU A 101 8.63 -5.51 8.06
CA LEU A 101 9.27 -4.28 8.55
C LEU A 101 8.25 -3.16 8.76
N PHE A 102 7.28 -3.02 7.86
CA PHE A 102 6.18 -2.06 8.01
C PHE A 102 5.40 -2.29 9.31
N VAL A 103 4.96 -3.52 9.57
CA VAL A 103 4.26 -3.86 10.82
C VAL A 103 5.13 -3.56 12.03
N LEU A 104 6.41 -4.01 12.01
CA LEU A 104 7.33 -3.80 13.12
C LEU A 104 7.56 -2.32 13.41
N PHE A 105 7.86 -1.53 12.38
CA PHE A 105 8.10 -0.08 12.55
C PHE A 105 6.83 0.66 12.96
N THR A 106 5.66 0.25 12.45
CA THR A 106 4.38 0.87 12.84
C THR A 106 4.03 0.56 14.29
N LEU A 107 4.15 -0.69 14.73
CA LEU A 107 3.91 -1.04 16.13
C LEU A 107 4.84 -0.29 17.08
N LEU A 108 6.13 -0.21 16.73
CA LEU A 108 7.11 0.52 17.53
C LEU A 108 6.82 2.03 17.56
N ALA A 109 6.55 2.62 16.41
CA ALA A 109 6.27 4.05 16.30
C ALA A 109 4.90 4.42 16.89
N GLY A 110 3.87 3.60 16.71
CA GLY A 110 2.56 3.77 17.33
C GLY A 110 2.64 3.77 18.85
N TRP A 111 3.40 2.81 19.42
CA TRP A 111 3.64 2.78 20.86
C TRP A 111 4.41 4.01 21.35
N LEU A 112 5.47 4.44 20.63
CA LEU A 112 6.35 5.54 21.07
C LEU A 112 5.72 6.93 20.89
N PHE A 113 4.99 7.17 19.79
CA PHE A 113 4.56 8.52 19.39
C PHE A 113 3.06 8.77 19.55
N ILE A 114 2.24 7.71 19.49
CA ILE A 114 0.77 7.82 19.53
C ILE A 114 0.22 7.24 20.85
N GLY A 115 0.96 6.33 21.51
CA GLY A 115 0.50 5.63 22.71
C GLY A 115 -0.43 4.46 22.40
N ASP A 116 -0.38 3.91 21.18
CA ASP A 116 -1.16 2.74 20.78
C ASP A 116 -0.82 1.54 21.68
N PRO A 117 -1.83 0.82 22.20
CA PRO A 117 -1.60 -0.31 23.07
C PRO A 117 -1.04 -1.52 22.29
N VAL A 118 0.14 -1.98 22.64
CA VAL A 118 0.69 -3.24 22.14
C VAL A 118 0.27 -4.36 23.09
N THR A 119 -0.85 -5.01 22.79
CA THR A 119 -1.38 -6.12 23.59
C THR A 119 -0.81 -7.46 23.12
N GLN A 120 -0.98 -8.50 23.96
CA GLN A 120 -0.60 -9.87 23.55
C GLN A 120 -1.39 -10.34 22.31
N VAL A 121 -2.65 -9.92 22.17
CA VAL A 121 -3.49 -10.22 21.02
C VAL A 121 -2.94 -9.54 19.77
N THR A 122 -2.53 -8.27 19.88
CA THR A 122 -1.89 -7.52 18.78
C THR A 122 -0.62 -8.23 18.29
N VAL A 123 0.25 -8.66 19.22
CA VAL A 123 1.49 -9.39 18.87
C VAL A 123 1.17 -10.75 18.26
N ALA A 124 0.25 -11.51 18.82
CA ALA A 124 -0.13 -12.83 18.30
C ALA A 124 -0.75 -12.72 16.89
N GLY A 125 -1.64 -11.73 16.68
CA GLY A 125 -2.22 -11.43 15.37
C GLY A 125 -1.16 -11.05 14.34
N ALA A 126 -0.23 -10.16 14.71
CA ALA A 126 0.90 -9.78 13.85
C ALA A 126 1.75 -10.99 13.44
N VAL A 127 2.13 -11.82 14.41
CA VAL A 127 2.92 -13.05 14.16
C VAL A 127 2.15 -14.00 13.24
N ALA A 128 0.86 -14.22 13.48
CA ALA A 128 0.03 -15.10 12.66
C ALA A 128 -0.07 -14.59 11.21
N ILE A 129 -0.33 -13.30 11.00
CA ILE A 129 -0.41 -12.69 9.67
C ILE A 129 0.95 -12.79 8.96
N LEU A 130 2.03 -12.35 9.59
CA LEU A 130 3.37 -12.38 8.99
C LEU A 130 3.85 -13.80 8.68
N PHE A 131 3.55 -14.75 9.56
CA PHE A 131 3.84 -16.17 9.30
C PHE A 131 3.02 -16.71 8.12
N GLY A 132 1.73 -16.36 8.05
CA GLY A 132 0.86 -16.68 6.93
C GLY A 132 1.38 -16.11 5.61
N VAL A 133 1.73 -14.83 5.57
CA VAL A 133 2.35 -14.19 4.39
C VAL A 133 3.69 -14.86 4.04
N TYR A 134 4.50 -15.22 5.04
CA TYR A 134 5.74 -15.98 4.81
C TYR A 134 5.48 -17.35 4.18
N MET A 135 4.48 -18.07 4.63
CA MET A 135 4.11 -19.40 4.11
C MET A 135 3.61 -19.34 2.66
N THR A 136 3.01 -18.25 2.22
CA THR A 136 2.53 -18.09 0.83
C THR A 136 3.68 -17.90 -0.18
N ARG A 137 4.93 -17.70 0.28
CA ARG A 137 6.09 -17.60 -0.61
C ARG A 137 6.29 -18.89 -1.41
N GLY A 138 6.54 -18.78 -2.69
CA GLY A 138 6.97 -19.89 -3.55
C GLY A 138 5.85 -20.83 -4.00
N GLY A 139 4.59 -20.47 -3.80
CA GLY A 139 3.45 -21.29 -4.25
C GLY A 139 2.95 -21.03 -5.66
N ALA A 140 3.30 -19.93 -6.29
CA ALA A 140 2.73 -19.55 -7.57
C ALA A 140 3.74 -19.13 -8.66
N HIS A 141 5.03 -19.05 -8.36
CA HIS A 141 6.02 -18.54 -9.31
C HIS A 141 7.34 -19.32 -9.23
N ASP A 142 7.37 -20.55 -9.73
CA ASP A 142 8.58 -21.21 -10.23
C ASP A 142 8.88 -20.76 -11.68
N GLY A 143 8.66 -19.48 -11.98
CA GLY A 143 9.20 -18.87 -13.17
C GLY A 143 10.72 -18.67 -12.99
N PRO A 144 11.53 -18.64 -14.08
CA PRO A 144 12.96 -18.46 -13.97
C PRO A 144 13.25 -17.16 -13.20
N THR A 145 13.80 -17.31 -12.01
CA THR A 145 14.28 -16.21 -11.17
C THR A 145 15.41 -15.51 -11.93
N THR A 146 15.14 -14.34 -12.46
CA THR A 146 16.17 -13.45 -13.05
C THR A 146 17.04 -12.77 -11.97
N ALA A 147 16.91 -13.20 -10.71
CA ALA A 147 17.69 -12.68 -9.60
C ALA A 147 19.17 -13.09 -9.76
N VAL A 148 20.01 -12.10 -9.95
CA VAL A 148 21.46 -12.29 -10.01
C VAL A 148 21.96 -12.82 -8.66
N PRO A 149 22.72 -13.95 -8.60
CA PRO A 149 23.30 -14.44 -7.36
C PRO A 149 24.19 -13.37 -6.70
N GLY A 150 23.97 -13.09 -5.43
CA GLY A 150 24.72 -12.08 -4.66
C GLY A 150 23.97 -10.75 -4.42
N SER A 151 22.78 -10.55 -5.00
CA SER A 151 22.05 -9.28 -4.96
C SER A 151 21.20 -9.06 -3.68
N THR A 152 21.09 -10.05 -2.78
CA THR A 152 20.27 -9.95 -1.57
C THR A 152 20.71 -8.81 -0.64
N LEU A 153 22.03 -8.60 -0.50
CA LEU A 153 22.60 -7.48 0.26
C LEU A 153 22.30 -6.12 -0.37
N ALA A 154 22.27 -6.06 -1.71
CA ALA A 154 21.95 -4.82 -2.43
C ALA A 154 20.47 -4.42 -2.33
N ALA A 155 19.56 -5.40 -2.17
CA ALA A 155 18.14 -5.16 -2.01
C ALA A 155 17.73 -4.80 -0.58
N THR A 156 18.54 -5.14 0.43
CA THR A 156 18.22 -4.92 1.84
C THR A 156 17.89 -3.45 2.14
N PRO A 157 18.67 -2.44 1.68
CA PRO A 157 18.35 -1.04 1.95
C PRO A 157 17.00 -0.60 1.35
N THR A 158 16.67 -1.05 0.13
CA THR A 158 15.43 -0.63 -0.55
C THR A 158 14.20 -1.23 0.15
N VAL A 159 14.25 -2.47 0.56
CA VAL A 159 13.15 -3.12 1.30
C VAL A 159 12.99 -2.52 2.70
N LEU A 160 14.11 -2.22 3.39
CA LEU A 160 14.11 -1.55 4.68
C LEU A 160 13.46 -0.16 4.57
N LEU A 161 13.88 0.62 3.57
CA LEU A 161 13.33 1.95 3.31
C LEU A 161 11.85 1.90 2.94
N ALA A 162 11.41 0.89 2.18
CA ALA A 162 9.98 0.71 1.88
C ALA A 162 9.15 0.56 3.15
N GLY A 163 9.49 -0.39 4.02
CA GLY A 163 8.78 -0.59 5.29
C GLY A 163 8.83 0.62 6.22
N LEU A 164 9.98 1.30 6.31
CA LEU A 164 10.14 2.50 7.11
C LEU A 164 9.29 3.67 6.58
N MET A 165 9.29 3.89 5.26
CA MET A 165 8.50 4.95 4.63
C MET A 165 7.00 4.71 4.79
N TRP A 166 6.52 3.49 4.62
CA TRP A 166 5.13 3.15 4.86
C TRP A 166 4.72 3.39 6.32
N ALA A 167 5.56 2.98 7.28
CA ALA A 167 5.29 3.22 8.70
C ALA A 167 5.26 4.72 9.02
N ALA A 168 6.24 5.49 8.52
CA ALA A 168 6.28 6.94 8.71
C ALA A 168 5.03 7.62 8.09
N GLY A 169 4.61 7.19 6.90
CA GLY A 169 3.41 7.68 6.24
C GLY A 169 2.14 7.38 7.04
N LEU A 170 1.99 6.15 7.55
CA LEU A 170 0.85 5.74 8.36
C LEU A 170 0.76 6.56 9.65
N ILE A 171 1.84 6.61 10.41
CA ILE A 171 1.91 7.37 11.67
C ILE A 171 1.65 8.87 11.42
N GLY A 172 2.21 9.42 10.35
CA GLY A 172 1.97 10.81 9.99
C GLY A 172 0.52 11.10 9.61
N PHE A 173 -0.15 10.19 8.89
CA PHE A 173 -1.60 10.29 8.63
C PHE A 173 -2.40 10.20 9.91
N ASP A 174 -2.09 9.26 10.80
CA ASP A 174 -2.81 9.07 12.06
C ASP A 174 -2.75 10.35 12.91
N LEU A 175 -1.56 10.91 13.09
CA LEU A 175 -1.37 12.18 13.82
C LEU A 175 -2.05 13.38 13.15
N ALA A 176 -2.11 13.42 11.81
CA ALA A 176 -2.70 14.55 11.09
C ALA A 176 -4.24 14.49 11.03
N LEU A 177 -4.82 13.28 11.08
CA LEU A 177 -6.25 13.07 10.91
C LEU A 177 -7.07 13.32 12.20
N ASP A 178 -6.46 13.64 13.32
CA ASP A 178 -7.16 13.71 14.61
C ASP A 178 -8.44 14.57 14.54
N ASN A 179 -8.34 15.79 14.00
CA ASN A 179 -9.47 16.71 13.83
C ASN A 179 -9.74 17.07 12.36
N VAL A 180 -9.37 16.19 11.44
CA VAL A 180 -9.53 16.39 9.99
C VAL A 180 -10.53 15.39 9.44
N ASP A 181 -11.39 15.83 8.52
CA ASP A 181 -12.21 14.93 7.71
C ASP A 181 -11.30 13.96 6.93
N PRO A 182 -11.46 12.64 7.06
CA PRO A 182 -10.51 11.69 6.47
C PRO A 182 -10.52 11.68 4.94
N ILE A 183 -11.62 12.09 4.28
CA ILE A 183 -11.66 12.23 2.81
C ILE A 183 -10.85 13.46 2.40
N ALA A 184 -11.01 14.57 3.11
CA ALA A 184 -10.23 15.78 2.87
C ALA A 184 -8.74 15.52 3.17
N GLY A 185 -8.43 14.81 4.27
CA GLY A 185 -7.07 14.40 4.63
C GLY A 185 -6.41 13.50 3.57
N SER A 186 -7.14 12.51 3.05
CA SER A 186 -6.68 11.67 1.93
C SER A 186 -6.40 12.52 0.68
N THR A 187 -7.34 13.40 0.33
CA THR A 187 -7.22 14.26 -0.86
C THR A 187 -5.96 15.13 -0.79
N ILE A 188 -5.73 15.82 0.34
CA ILE A 188 -4.53 16.65 0.55
C ILE A 188 -3.27 15.79 0.59
N GLY A 189 -3.29 14.66 1.30
CA GLY A 189 -2.14 13.79 1.46
C GLY A 189 -1.58 13.29 0.13
N TYR A 190 -2.45 12.82 -0.76
CA TYR A 190 -2.02 12.30 -2.06
C TYR A 190 -1.85 13.38 -3.13
N LEU A 191 -2.30 14.60 -2.90
CA LEU A 191 -2.06 15.73 -3.82
C LEU A 191 -0.58 16.07 -3.93
N PHE A 192 0.19 16.00 -2.83
CA PHE A 192 1.62 16.31 -2.83
C PHE A 192 2.43 15.38 -3.74
N PRO A 193 2.38 14.05 -3.59
CA PRO A 193 3.10 13.15 -4.49
C PRO A 193 2.56 13.19 -5.91
N ALA A 194 1.26 13.45 -6.12
CA ALA A 194 0.69 13.63 -7.44
C ALA A 194 1.29 14.85 -8.17
N ILE A 195 1.42 15.99 -7.48
CA ILE A 195 2.08 17.18 -8.02
C ILE A 195 3.59 16.93 -8.21
N ALA A 196 4.25 16.28 -7.25
CA ALA A 196 5.66 15.95 -7.34
C ALA A 196 5.96 15.11 -8.60
N TYR A 197 5.06 14.21 -9.00
CA TYR A 197 5.17 13.46 -10.25
C TYR A 197 5.14 14.37 -11.48
N ILE A 198 4.27 15.39 -11.53
CA ILE A 198 4.22 16.34 -12.65
C ILE A 198 5.58 17.03 -12.78
N VAL A 199 6.12 17.56 -11.68
CA VAL A 199 7.42 18.24 -11.65
C VAL A 199 8.55 17.29 -12.10
N TRP A 200 8.51 16.05 -11.63
CA TRP A 200 9.48 15.04 -12.02
C TRP A 200 9.37 14.68 -13.53
N ALA A 201 8.16 14.42 -14.03
CA ALA A 201 7.91 14.03 -15.41
C ALA A 201 8.32 15.14 -16.40
N THR A 202 8.02 16.40 -16.08
CA THR A 202 8.38 17.54 -16.91
C THR A 202 9.89 17.79 -16.98
N ARG A 203 10.62 17.46 -15.91
CA ARG A 203 12.09 17.64 -15.86
C ARG A 203 12.87 16.51 -16.52
N GLN A 204 12.32 15.28 -16.50
CA GLN A 204 13.08 14.11 -16.94
C GLN A 204 12.88 13.77 -18.42
N HIS A 205 11.68 13.50 -18.89
CA HIS A 205 11.47 12.99 -20.27
C HIS A 205 10.02 13.15 -20.78
N GLY A 206 9.23 14.01 -20.14
CA GLY A 206 7.81 14.16 -20.47
C GLY A 206 6.92 13.08 -19.85
N PHE A 207 5.64 13.16 -20.16
CA PHE A 207 4.63 12.27 -19.62
C PHE A 207 4.60 10.94 -20.38
N GLU A 208 5.12 9.90 -19.78
CA GLU A 208 5.13 8.54 -20.34
C GLU A 208 3.73 8.05 -20.71
N ILE A 209 2.71 8.48 -19.96
CA ILE A 209 1.30 8.13 -20.18
C ILE A 209 0.78 8.54 -21.57
N MET A 210 1.35 9.57 -22.19
CA MET A 210 0.93 10.06 -23.50
C MET A 210 1.35 9.13 -24.66
N ASN A 211 2.31 8.23 -24.42
CA ASN A 211 2.87 7.35 -25.44
C ASN A 211 2.46 5.87 -25.24
N LEU A 212 1.46 5.61 -24.36
CA LEU A 212 1.01 4.26 -24.11
C LEU A 212 0.09 3.75 -25.23
N ASP A 213 0.26 2.49 -25.60
CA ASP A 213 -0.72 1.79 -26.42
C ASP A 213 -2.05 1.60 -25.66
N ALA A 214 -3.13 1.35 -26.39
CA ALA A 214 -4.48 1.25 -25.85
C ALA A 214 -4.62 0.18 -24.75
N THR A 215 -3.87 -0.92 -24.84
CA THR A 215 -3.92 -2.01 -23.86
C THR A 215 -3.26 -1.58 -22.55
N ASN A 216 -2.04 -1.04 -22.61
CA ASN A 216 -1.34 -0.54 -21.45
C ASN A 216 -2.07 0.66 -20.79
N ALA A 217 -2.67 1.54 -21.61
CA ALA A 217 -3.48 2.65 -21.10
C ALA A 217 -4.70 2.16 -20.32
N LYS A 218 -5.43 1.14 -20.81
CA LYS A 218 -6.57 0.53 -20.10
C LYS A 218 -6.15 -0.16 -18.81
N LEU A 219 -5.04 -0.91 -18.85
CA LEU A 219 -4.51 -1.58 -17.66
C LEU A 219 -4.08 -0.56 -16.60
N LEU A 220 -3.38 0.52 -17.02
CA LEU A 220 -2.97 1.59 -16.13
C LEU A 220 -4.19 2.30 -15.51
N ALA A 221 -5.19 2.62 -16.31
CA ALA A 221 -6.42 3.25 -15.83
C ALA A 221 -7.15 2.35 -14.81
N ALA A 222 -7.29 1.05 -15.10
CA ALA A 222 -7.91 0.09 -14.18
C ALA A 222 -7.09 -0.06 -12.88
N SER A 223 -5.77 -0.28 -12.99
CA SER A 223 -4.87 -0.34 -11.83
C SER A 223 -4.93 0.95 -11.01
N ALA A 224 -4.89 2.12 -11.66
CA ALA A 224 -4.96 3.41 -10.99
C ALA A 224 -6.30 3.61 -10.27
N THR A 225 -7.39 3.16 -10.85
CA THR A 225 -8.73 3.25 -10.22
C THR A 225 -8.77 2.44 -8.94
N PHE A 226 -8.37 1.17 -8.97
CA PHE A 226 -8.38 0.33 -7.77
C PHE A 226 -7.33 0.77 -6.75
N GLY A 227 -6.13 1.17 -7.18
CA GLY A 227 -5.09 1.69 -6.31
C GLY A 227 -5.48 3.01 -5.65
N GLY A 228 -6.09 3.94 -6.39
CA GLY A 228 -6.58 5.20 -5.84
C GLY A 228 -7.72 5.01 -4.84
N LEU A 229 -8.67 4.11 -5.13
CA LEU A 229 -9.72 3.72 -4.18
C LEU A 229 -9.13 3.07 -2.91
N ALA A 230 -8.10 2.22 -3.07
CA ALA A 230 -7.37 1.63 -1.95
C ALA A 230 -6.75 2.71 -1.07
N LEU A 231 -6.04 3.68 -1.64
CA LEU A 231 -5.41 4.78 -0.89
C LEU A 231 -6.44 5.60 -0.09
N VAL A 232 -7.61 5.88 -0.67
CA VAL A 232 -8.71 6.55 0.05
C VAL A 232 -9.24 5.67 1.17
N GLY A 233 -9.52 4.39 0.90
CA GLY A 233 -9.98 3.41 1.89
C GLY A 233 -9.00 3.21 3.03
N TYR A 234 -7.70 3.17 2.73
CA TYR A 234 -6.61 3.13 3.70
C TYR A 234 -6.64 4.32 4.66
N THR A 235 -6.69 5.54 4.12
CA THR A 235 -6.73 6.76 4.94
C THR A 235 -7.99 6.84 5.80
N LEU A 236 -9.14 6.44 5.24
CA LEU A 236 -10.38 6.30 6.01
C LEU A 236 -10.24 5.27 7.14
N GLY A 237 -9.57 4.16 6.86
CA GLY A 237 -9.30 3.12 7.85
C GLY A 237 -8.42 3.59 9.00
N ILE A 238 -7.38 4.37 8.73
CA ILE A 238 -6.48 4.96 9.74
C ILE A 238 -7.27 5.82 10.75
N LYS A 239 -8.26 6.58 10.27
CA LYS A 239 -9.09 7.41 11.16
C LYS A 239 -9.86 6.62 12.22
N TYR A 240 -10.18 5.36 11.96
CA TYR A 240 -11.11 4.56 12.77
C TYR A 240 -10.51 3.28 13.36
N ALA A 241 -9.21 3.04 13.18
CA ALA A 241 -8.51 1.87 13.74
C ALA A 241 -7.10 2.27 14.19
N HIS A 242 -6.58 1.58 15.21
CA HIS A 242 -5.20 1.81 15.67
C HIS A 242 -4.17 1.54 14.57
N ALA A 243 -3.13 2.35 14.52
CA ALA A 243 -2.10 2.28 13.48
C ALA A 243 -1.47 0.88 13.34
N GLY A 244 -1.21 0.19 14.45
CA GLY A 244 -0.70 -1.18 14.45
C GLY A 244 -1.65 -2.17 13.76
N ILE A 245 -2.97 -2.07 14.00
CA ILE A 245 -3.99 -2.90 13.36
C ILE A 245 -4.06 -2.59 11.87
N VAL A 246 -4.02 -1.32 11.49
CA VAL A 246 -3.99 -0.90 10.07
C VAL A 246 -2.80 -1.53 9.35
N ALA A 247 -1.59 -1.43 9.91
CA ALA A 247 -0.39 -2.01 9.29
C ALA A 247 -0.49 -3.53 9.12
N MET A 248 -1.04 -4.24 10.11
CA MET A 248 -1.22 -5.69 10.05
C MET A 248 -2.23 -6.09 8.98
N LEU A 249 -3.38 -5.42 8.91
CA LEU A 249 -4.43 -5.72 7.94
C LEU A 249 -3.99 -5.39 6.51
N GLU A 250 -3.33 -4.26 6.28
CA GLU A 250 -2.74 -3.94 4.96
C GLU A 250 -1.68 -4.97 4.52
N SER A 251 -0.93 -5.52 5.47
CA SER A 251 0.05 -6.58 5.18
C SER A 251 -0.58 -7.90 4.68
N THR A 252 -1.90 -8.01 4.64
CA THR A 252 -2.63 -9.14 4.04
C THR A 252 -2.82 -9.01 2.53
N ALA A 253 -2.56 -7.85 1.93
CA ALA A 253 -2.70 -7.62 0.49
C ALA A 253 -2.05 -8.69 -0.41
N PRO A 254 -0.85 -9.24 -0.11
CA PRO A 254 -0.27 -10.35 -0.88
C PRO A 254 -1.15 -11.58 -0.95
N ILE A 255 -1.93 -11.86 0.08
CA ILE A 255 -2.81 -13.02 0.13
C ILE A 255 -4.00 -12.82 -0.80
N PHE A 256 -4.60 -11.64 -0.76
CA PHE A 256 -5.63 -11.28 -1.73
C PHE A 256 -5.09 -11.35 -3.16
N ALA A 257 -3.84 -10.90 -3.40
CA ALA A 257 -3.21 -11.00 -4.71
C ALA A 257 -3.06 -12.45 -5.18
N ILE A 258 -2.69 -13.38 -4.28
CA ILE A 258 -2.62 -14.82 -4.59
C ILE A 258 -4.01 -15.38 -4.90
N LEU A 259 -5.01 -15.08 -4.07
CA LEU A 259 -6.38 -15.55 -4.30
C LEU A 259 -6.93 -15.03 -5.62
N LEU A 260 -6.67 -13.78 -5.97
CA LEU A 260 -7.01 -13.19 -7.27
C LEU A 260 -6.26 -13.88 -8.42
N ALA A 261 -4.97 -14.18 -8.26
CA ALA A 261 -4.19 -14.90 -9.26
C ALA A 261 -4.75 -16.31 -9.51
N VAL A 262 -5.15 -17.02 -8.46
CA VAL A 262 -5.83 -18.31 -8.57
C VAL A 262 -7.15 -18.18 -9.32
N ALA A 263 -7.96 -17.16 -8.97
CA ALA A 263 -9.28 -16.96 -9.58
C ALA A 263 -9.19 -16.55 -11.05
N PHE A 264 -8.29 -15.61 -11.40
CA PHE A 264 -8.18 -15.06 -12.75
C PHE A 264 -7.28 -15.88 -13.68
N PHE A 265 -6.16 -16.40 -13.15
CA PHE A 265 -5.18 -17.13 -13.96
C PHE A 265 -5.25 -18.64 -13.79
N LYS A 266 -6.22 -19.15 -12.98
CA LYS A 266 -6.42 -20.59 -12.70
C LYS A 266 -5.15 -21.27 -12.15
N GLU A 267 -4.35 -20.54 -11.41
CA GLU A 267 -3.17 -21.07 -10.74
C GLU A 267 -3.56 -22.05 -9.64
N ARG A 268 -2.78 -23.12 -9.43
CA ARG A 268 -3.10 -24.11 -8.40
C ARG A 268 -2.59 -23.66 -7.04
N LEU A 269 -3.47 -23.65 -6.03
CA LEU A 269 -3.05 -23.47 -4.65
C LEU A 269 -2.28 -24.68 -4.17
N THR A 270 -1.04 -24.46 -3.71
CA THR A 270 -0.30 -25.50 -2.99
C THR A 270 -0.81 -25.63 -1.55
N ALA A 271 -0.64 -26.81 -0.93
CA ALA A 271 -0.97 -27.00 0.48
C ALA A 271 -0.30 -25.97 1.39
N ARG A 272 0.95 -25.60 1.09
CA ARG A 272 1.70 -24.58 1.81
C ARG A 272 1.02 -23.19 1.72
N THR A 273 0.58 -22.78 0.51
CA THR A 273 -0.13 -21.51 0.29
C THR A 273 -1.47 -21.52 1.01
N GLY A 274 -2.23 -22.64 0.94
CA GLY A 274 -3.49 -22.78 1.67
C GLY A 274 -3.33 -22.63 3.19
N THR A 275 -2.29 -23.26 3.76
CA THR A 275 -1.94 -23.10 5.18
C THR A 275 -1.61 -21.65 5.52
N GLY A 276 -0.84 -20.96 4.67
CA GLY A 276 -0.52 -19.54 4.85
C GLY A 276 -1.76 -18.65 4.88
N VAL A 277 -2.70 -18.86 3.95
CA VAL A 277 -4.01 -18.16 3.93
C VAL A 277 -4.78 -18.42 5.23
N GLY A 278 -4.79 -19.66 5.73
CA GLY A 278 -5.42 -20.01 7.00
C GLY A 278 -4.84 -19.25 8.19
N PHE A 279 -3.51 -19.17 8.33
CA PHE A 279 -2.87 -18.40 9.39
C PHE A 279 -3.21 -16.91 9.31
N CYS A 280 -3.24 -16.32 8.12
CA CYS A 280 -3.66 -14.93 7.97
C CYS A 280 -5.12 -14.71 8.36
N ALA A 281 -6.01 -15.60 7.95
CA ALA A 281 -7.43 -15.51 8.35
C ALA A 281 -7.58 -15.57 9.88
N LEU A 282 -6.83 -16.44 10.57
CA LEU A 282 -6.81 -16.51 12.03
C LEU A 282 -6.27 -15.22 12.66
N GLY A 283 -5.16 -14.68 12.11
CA GLY A 283 -4.60 -13.41 12.59
C GLY A 283 -5.56 -12.24 12.41
N ILE A 284 -6.22 -12.12 11.25
CA ILE A 284 -7.25 -11.11 11.00
C ILE A 284 -8.40 -11.27 12.01
N ALA A 285 -8.91 -12.47 12.17
CA ALA A 285 -10.02 -12.73 13.09
C ALA A 285 -9.66 -12.32 14.54
N SER A 286 -8.43 -12.57 14.99
CA SER A 286 -7.97 -12.19 16.33
C SER A 286 -7.87 -10.68 16.56
N LEU A 287 -7.79 -9.87 15.50
CA LEU A 287 -7.65 -8.42 15.57
C LEU A 287 -8.97 -7.67 15.39
N VAL A 288 -9.97 -8.30 14.78
CA VAL A 288 -11.26 -7.69 14.41
C VAL A 288 -12.36 -8.05 15.43
N ILE A 289 -12.17 -9.13 16.18
CA ILE A 289 -13.07 -9.57 17.26
C ILE A 289 -12.63 -8.96 18.58
#